data_e89523fabe690abd6a16132b280dd3cf
#
_entry.id   e89523fabe690abd6a16132b280dd3cf
#
_cell.length_a   1.000
_cell.length_b   1.000
_cell.length_c   1.000
_cell.angle_alpha   90.00
_cell.angle_beta   90.00
_cell.angle_gamma   90.00
#
_symmetry.space_group_name_H-M   'P 1'
#
loop_
_entity.id
_entity.type
_entity.pdbx_description
1 polymer ?
#
loop_
_entity_poly.entity_id
_entity_poly.type
_entity_poly.pdbx_seq_one_letter_code
_entity_poly.pdbx_strand_id
1 'polypeptide(L)'
;MARKKKRRQQPGQRILVAALAVALLAGAFGLGWHFGVESTRFRGNILLVNESHRLEADYVPDELVNLYQQRHSFRLASSEIMLTRQTYEAMERMFHAAEEADMNGYIVTSGYRSYQRQQEVYAQSEPGKAQQPGASEHQTGMAFDVTVETGDGFENTPQYSWLMAHAHEYGFIQRYPANKADITGISYEPWHYRYVGVDAATRMHQTGQVLEEFLGGNG
;
A
#
# COMPACT_ATOMS: atom_id res chain seq x y z
N MET A 1 77.69 -11.30 9.00
CA MET A 1 76.78 -10.48 9.83
C MET A 1 75.98 -9.52 8.95
N ALA A 2 74.72 -9.82 8.69
CA ALA A 2 73.85 -9.03 7.82
C ALA A 2 72.92 -8.16 8.69
N ARG A 3 73.03 -6.83 8.54
CA ARG A 3 72.21 -5.84 9.26
C ARG A 3 70.84 -5.71 8.58
N LYS A 4 69.74 -6.14 9.29
CA LYS A 4 68.34 -5.90 8.88
C LYS A 4 67.99 -4.39 8.98
N LYS A 5 67.74 -3.71 7.85
CA LYS A 5 67.17 -2.36 7.80
C LYS A 5 65.72 -2.40 8.23
N LYS A 6 65.34 -1.79 9.35
CA LYS A 6 63.93 -1.51 9.71
C LYS A 6 63.34 -0.45 8.78
N ARG A 7 62.30 -0.80 8.01
CA ARG A 7 61.53 0.13 7.19
C ARG A 7 60.67 1.01 8.11
N ARG A 8 60.98 2.30 8.19
CA ARG A 8 60.18 3.30 8.90
C ARG A 8 58.89 3.55 8.08
N GLN A 9 57.74 3.19 8.59
CA GLN A 9 56.45 3.60 7.99
C GLN A 9 56.24 5.10 8.19
N GLN A 10 55.85 5.78 7.13
CA GLN A 10 55.62 7.23 7.13
C GLN A 10 54.32 7.55 7.89
N PRO A 11 54.28 8.61 8.70
CA PRO A 11 53.11 8.95 9.55
C PRO A 11 51.84 9.32 8.75
N GLY A 12 51.95 9.69 7.47
CA GLY A 12 50.81 10.06 6.64
C GLY A 12 49.83 8.90 6.29
N GLN A 13 50.31 7.65 6.24
CA GLN A 13 49.45 6.49 5.93
C GLN A 13 48.50 6.13 7.07
N ARG A 14 48.85 6.40 8.33
CA ARG A 14 47.97 6.11 9.49
C ARG A 14 46.82 7.10 9.61
N ILE A 15 47.03 8.35 9.18
CA ILE A 15 45.96 9.37 9.20
C ILE A 15 44.94 9.10 8.11
N LEU A 16 45.34 8.61 6.93
CA LEU A 16 44.43 8.31 5.83
C LEU A 16 43.51 7.12 6.14
N VAL A 17 44.01 6.08 6.81
CA VAL A 17 43.21 4.90 7.20
C VAL A 17 42.21 5.25 8.30
N ALA A 18 42.60 6.12 9.25
CA ALA A 18 41.70 6.59 10.29
C ALA A 18 40.56 7.47 9.76
N ALA A 19 40.88 8.35 8.77
CA ALA A 19 39.87 9.21 8.14
C ALA A 19 38.86 8.42 7.30
N LEU A 20 39.28 7.36 6.61
CA LEU A 20 38.40 6.48 5.84
C LEU A 20 37.50 5.64 6.76
N ALA A 21 37.98 5.17 7.91
CA ALA A 21 37.18 4.42 8.89
C ALA A 21 36.11 5.31 9.53
N VAL A 22 36.43 6.57 9.84
CA VAL A 22 35.45 7.53 10.38
C VAL A 22 34.40 7.92 9.33
N ALA A 23 34.78 8.06 8.07
CA ALA A 23 33.84 8.37 6.98
C ALA A 23 32.88 7.21 6.69
N LEU A 24 33.33 5.94 6.79
CA LEU A 24 32.50 4.75 6.64
C LEU A 24 31.54 4.57 7.83
N LEU A 25 31.97 4.88 9.06
CA LEU A 25 31.09 4.85 10.22
C LEU A 25 30.07 5.99 10.20
N ALA A 26 30.43 7.19 9.77
CA ALA A 26 29.49 8.29 9.62
C ALA A 26 28.48 8.04 8.49
N GLY A 27 28.91 7.42 7.38
CA GLY A 27 28.01 7.00 6.30
C GLY A 27 27.03 5.91 6.73
N ALA A 28 27.48 4.91 7.50
CA ALA A 28 26.61 3.86 8.03
C ALA A 28 25.63 4.40 9.09
N PHE A 29 26.04 5.37 9.91
CA PHE A 29 25.15 6.02 10.88
C PHE A 29 24.14 6.96 10.21
N GLY A 30 24.55 7.68 9.14
CA GLY A 30 23.67 8.54 8.34
C GLY A 30 22.62 7.75 7.57
N LEU A 31 22.99 6.63 6.95
CA LEU A 31 22.07 5.74 6.26
C LEU A 31 21.10 5.05 7.24
N GLY A 32 21.59 4.56 8.40
CA GLY A 32 20.74 3.97 9.42
C GLY A 32 19.74 4.96 10.03
N TRP A 33 20.13 6.22 10.18
CA TRP A 33 19.23 7.29 10.65
C TRP A 33 18.19 7.66 9.59
N HIS A 34 18.59 7.74 8.32
CA HIS A 34 17.64 8.03 7.23
C HIS A 34 16.57 6.93 7.09
N PHE A 35 16.97 5.67 7.11
CA PHE A 35 16.02 4.55 7.08
C PHE A 35 15.14 4.49 8.34
N GLY A 36 15.67 4.80 9.51
CA GLY A 36 14.91 4.83 10.76
C GLY A 36 13.89 5.97 10.82
N VAL A 37 14.23 7.14 10.31
CA VAL A 37 13.34 8.33 10.31
C VAL A 37 12.26 8.21 9.24
N GLU A 38 12.55 7.67 8.05
CA GLU A 38 11.53 7.41 7.04
C GLU A 38 10.56 6.32 7.47
N SER A 39 11.04 5.24 8.10
CA SER A 39 10.14 4.17 8.57
C SER A 39 9.19 4.65 9.67
N THR A 40 9.60 5.60 10.52
CA THR A 40 8.76 6.18 11.57
C THR A 40 7.76 7.20 11.01
N ARG A 41 8.15 8.00 10.02
CA ARG A 41 7.25 8.92 9.31
C ARG A 41 6.17 8.14 8.54
N PHE A 42 6.55 7.04 7.94
CA PHE A 42 5.66 6.22 7.13
C PHE A 42 4.56 5.57 7.99
N ARG A 43 4.87 5.05 9.18
CA ARG A 43 3.86 4.52 10.11
C ARG A 43 2.89 5.60 10.62
N GLY A 44 3.32 6.85 10.73
CA GLY A 44 2.48 7.96 11.19
C GLY A 44 1.49 8.50 10.14
N ASN A 45 1.61 8.11 8.86
CA ASN A 45 0.81 8.66 7.76
C ASN A 45 -0.22 7.67 7.18
N ILE A 46 -0.30 6.43 7.67
CA ILE A 46 -1.30 5.48 7.18
C ILE A 46 -2.56 5.63 8.02
N LEU A 47 -3.62 6.04 7.36
CA LEU A 47 -4.93 6.24 7.97
C LEU A 47 -5.66 4.89 8.11
N LEU A 48 -5.87 4.44 9.35
CA LEU A 48 -6.76 3.32 9.64
C LEU A 48 -8.21 3.81 9.62
N VAL A 49 -9.05 3.16 8.83
CA VAL A 49 -10.49 3.43 8.77
C VAL A 49 -11.24 2.11 8.97
N ASN A 50 -12.07 2.05 9.99
CA ASN A 50 -12.94 0.93 10.34
C ASN A 50 -14.02 1.41 11.33
N GLU A 51 -14.79 0.49 11.91
CA GLU A 51 -15.85 0.82 12.87
C GLU A 51 -15.36 1.58 14.11
N SER A 52 -14.11 1.36 14.54
CA SER A 52 -13.49 2.02 15.70
C SER A 52 -12.76 3.32 15.35
N HIS A 53 -12.44 3.53 14.07
CA HIS A 53 -11.69 4.67 13.55
C HIS A 53 -12.44 5.26 12.36
N ARG A 54 -13.50 6.00 12.66
CA ARG A 54 -14.39 6.57 11.63
C ARG A 54 -13.92 7.93 11.18
N LEU A 55 -14.10 8.18 9.90
CA LEU A 55 -13.94 9.52 9.31
C LEU A 55 -15.14 10.38 9.62
N GLU A 56 -14.89 11.68 9.76
CA GLU A 56 -15.93 12.69 9.89
C GLU A 56 -16.79 12.79 8.62
N ALA A 57 -18.01 13.28 8.77
CA ALA A 57 -18.96 13.37 7.66
C ALA A 57 -18.54 14.35 6.56
N ASP A 58 -17.75 15.37 6.90
CA ASP A 58 -17.20 16.39 6.00
C ASP A 58 -15.80 16.05 5.49
N TYR A 59 -15.23 14.88 5.88
CA TYR A 59 -13.95 14.46 5.36
C TYR A 59 -14.04 14.19 3.86
N VAL A 60 -13.25 14.92 3.10
CA VAL A 60 -13.02 14.72 1.67
C VAL A 60 -11.50 14.66 1.45
N PRO A 61 -10.98 13.62 0.79
CA PRO A 61 -9.55 13.54 0.52
C PRO A 61 -9.10 14.60 -0.48
N ASP A 62 -7.87 15.05 -0.34
CA ASP A 62 -7.24 15.96 -1.28
C ASP A 62 -7.01 15.28 -2.64
N GLU A 63 -6.94 16.09 -3.71
CA GLU A 63 -6.51 15.68 -5.05
C GLU A 63 -7.27 14.47 -5.65
N LEU A 64 -8.58 14.40 -5.47
CA LEU A 64 -9.40 13.42 -6.17
C LEU A 64 -9.33 13.64 -7.69
N VAL A 65 -9.08 12.56 -8.43
CA VAL A 65 -9.08 12.54 -9.91
C VAL A 65 -10.15 11.58 -10.42
N ASN A 66 -10.88 11.99 -11.44
CA ASN A 66 -11.83 11.13 -12.14
C ASN A 66 -11.07 10.23 -13.11
N LEU A 67 -11.20 8.90 -12.95
CA LEU A 67 -10.42 7.91 -13.70
C LEU A 67 -10.75 7.89 -15.18
N TYR A 68 -12.00 8.17 -15.56
CA TYR A 68 -12.43 8.24 -16.96
C TYR A 68 -11.72 9.35 -17.74
N GLN A 69 -11.27 10.40 -17.05
CA GLN A 69 -10.54 11.52 -17.64
C GLN A 69 -9.02 11.29 -17.66
N GLN A 70 -8.54 10.19 -17.10
CA GLN A 70 -7.14 9.85 -17.07
C GLN A 70 -6.84 8.75 -18.10
N ARG A 71 -5.55 8.53 -18.40
CA ARG A 71 -5.11 7.34 -19.12
C ARG A 71 -5.28 6.13 -18.19
N HIS A 72 -5.74 5.00 -18.70
CA HIS A 72 -5.86 3.77 -17.93
C HIS A 72 -5.71 2.53 -18.81
N SER A 73 -5.02 1.51 -18.27
CA SER A 73 -4.80 0.18 -18.84
C SER A 73 -5.83 -0.86 -18.35
N PHE A 74 -6.91 -0.42 -17.73
CA PHE A 74 -8.01 -1.22 -17.18
C PHE A 74 -9.36 -0.65 -17.65
N ARG A 75 -10.43 -1.44 -17.48
CA ARG A 75 -11.80 -0.98 -17.76
C ARG A 75 -12.42 -0.34 -16.52
N LEU A 76 -13.41 0.50 -16.73
CA LEU A 76 -14.20 1.14 -15.69
C LEU A 76 -15.66 0.70 -15.79
N ALA A 77 -16.27 0.31 -14.68
CA ALA A 77 -17.71 0.01 -14.63
C ALA A 77 -18.57 1.28 -14.67
N SER A 78 -18.00 2.44 -14.32
CA SER A 78 -18.67 3.75 -14.37
C SER A 78 -17.68 4.87 -14.70
N SER A 79 -18.14 5.90 -15.40
CA SER A 79 -17.38 7.12 -15.68
C SER A 79 -17.21 8.04 -14.46
N GLU A 80 -17.85 7.73 -13.34
CA GLU A 80 -17.84 8.55 -12.11
C GLU A 80 -16.80 8.09 -11.07
N ILE A 81 -16.07 7.01 -11.34
CA ILE A 81 -15.09 6.47 -10.41
C ILE A 81 -13.94 7.46 -10.22
N MET A 82 -13.67 7.79 -8.96
CA MET A 82 -12.58 8.68 -8.56
C MET A 82 -11.68 8.00 -7.53
N LEU A 83 -10.41 8.40 -7.52
CA LEU A 83 -9.41 8.05 -6.48
C LEU A 83 -8.56 9.27 -6.19
N THR A 84 -7.80 9.25 -5.08
CA THR A 84 -6.72 10.23 -4.93
C THR A 84 -5.72 10.06 -6.06
N ARG A 85 -5.07 11.16 -6.47
CA ARG A 85 -4.06 11.14 -7.54
C ARG A 85 -2.99 10.09 -7.29
N GLN A 86 -2.45 10.04 -6.06
CA GLN A 86 -1.43 9.08 -5.67
C GLN A 86 -1.90 7.62 -5.83
N THR A 87 -3.13 7.33 -5.41
CA THR A 87 -3.70 5.97 -5.54
C THR A 87 -3.91 5.60 -7.00
N TYR A 88 -4.45 6.53 -7.82
CA TYR A 88 -4.61 6.33 -9.25
C TYR A 88 -3.27 6.03 -9.94
N GLU A 89 -2.24 6.84 -9.69
CA GLU A 89 -0.93 6.65 -10.33
C GLU A 89 -0.28 5.32 -9.94
N ALA A 90 -0.43 4.88 -8.70
CA ALA A 90 0.05 3.57 -8.24
C ALA A 90 -0.75 2.43 -8.90
N MET A 91 -2.07 2.57 -8.98
CA MET A 91 -2.96 1.59 -9.61
C MET A 91 -2.70 1.45 -11.11
N GLU A 92 -2.48 2.56 -11.82
CA GLU A 92 -2.16 2.54 -13.25
C GLU A 92 -0.84 1.80 -13.51
N ARG A 93 0.21 2.07 -12.71
CA ARG A 93 1.47 1.32 -12.82
C ARG A 93 1.28 -0.18 -12.57
N MET A 94 0.45 -0.55 -11.60
CA MET A 94 0.16 -1.94 -11.26
C MET A 94 -0.55 -2.66 -12.41
N PHE A 95 -1.61 -2.09 -12.95
CA PHE A 95 -2.36 -2.72 -14.04
C PHE A 95 -1.61 -2.71 -15.37
N HIS A 96 -0.76 -1.71 -15.60
CA HIS A 96 0.13 -1.72 -16.77
C HIS A 96 1.14 -2.87 -16.67
N ALA A 97 1.75 -3.09 -15.50
CA ALA A 97 2.65 -4.23 -15.31
C ALA A 97 1.92 -5.59 -15.40
N ALA A 98 0.66 -5.65 -14.95
CA ALA A 98 -0.17 -6.83 -15.15
C ALA A 98 -0.43 -7.09 -16.65
N GLU A 99 -0.73 -6.04 -17.42
CA GLU A 99 -0.90 -6.13 -18.88
C GLU A 99 0.38 -6.63 -19.56
N GLU A 100 1.56 -6.16 -19.17
CA GLU A 100 2.85 -6.63 -19.66
C GLU A 100 3.11 -8.11 -19.33
N ALA A 101 2.47 -8.63 -18.28
CA ALA A 101 2.51 -10.05 -17.88
C ALA A 101 1.34 -10.88 -18.47
N ASP A 102 0.65 -10.38 -19.50
CA ASP A 102 -0.54 -10.99 -20.11
C ASP A 102 -1.74 -11.18 -19.16
N MET A 103 -1.74 -10.51 -18.02
CA MET A 103 -2.86 -10.48 -17.05
C MET A 103 -3.79 -9.31 -17.36
N ASN A 104 -4.66 -9.48 -18.33
CA ASN A 104 -5.54 -8.43 -18.86
C ASN A 104 -6.98 -8.53 -18.34
N GLY A 105 -7.81 -7.53 -18.64
CA GLY A 105 -9.26 -7.58 -18.48
C GLY A 105 -9.76 -7.11 -17.12
N TYR A 106 -8.94 -6.45 -16.31
CA TYR A 106 -9.40 -5.84 -15.06
C TYR A 106 -10.47 -4.79 -15.28
N ILE A 107 -11.46 -4.78 -14.39
CA ILE A 107 -12.57 -3.83 -14.36
C ILE A 107 -12.61 -3.23 -12.97
N VAL A 108 -12.31 -1.95 -12.84
CA VAL A 108 -12.49 -1.21 -11.59
C VAL A 108 -13.98 -0.88 -11.45
N THR A 109 -14.58 -1.34 -10.37
CA THR A 109 -16.03 -1.26 -10.14
C THR A 109 -16.42 -0.18 -9.14
N SER A 110 -15.51 0.19 -8.23
CA SER A 110 -15.73 1.21 -7.20
C SER A 110 -14.43 1.94 -6.87
N GLY A 111 -14.54 3.18 -6.41
CA GLY A 111 -13.44 4.01 -5.92
C GLY A 111 -13.91 4.87 -4.76
N TYR A 112 -13.59 6.17 -4.77
CA TYR A 112 -14.05 7.12 -3.76
C TYR A 112 -15.56 7.11 -3.62
N ARG A 113 -16.00 7.11 -2.36
CA ARG A 113 -17.41 7.18 -1.98
C ARG A 113 -17.57 8.19 -0.84
N SER A 114 -18.33 9.27 -1.07
CA SER A 114 -18.59 10.26 -0.02
C SER A 114 -19.36 9.65 1.15
N TYR A 115 -19.31 10.31 2.31
CA TYR A 115 -20.08 9.92 3.49
C TYR A 115 -21.57 9.77 3.17
N GLN A 116 -22.16 10.74 2.46
CA GLN A 116 -23.57 10.69 2.06
C GLN A 116 -23.88 9.51 1.14
N ARG A 117 -23.01 9.25 0.16
CA ARG A 117 -23.19 8.08 -0.70
C ARG A 117 -23.06 6.78 0.06
N GLN A 118 -22.19 6.70 1.08
CA GLN A 118 -22.09 5.55 1.97
C GLN A 118 -23.36 5.38 2.81
N GLN A 119 -24.03 6.45 3.25
CA GLN A 119 -25.31 6.36 3.94
C GLN A 119 -26.39 5.69 3.07
N GLU A 120 -26.46 6.07 1.78
CA GLU A 120 -27.40 5.46 0.84
C GLU A 120 -27.10 3.96 0.62
N VAL A 121 -25.82 3.61 0.42
CA VAL A 121 -25.40 2.21 0.25
C VAL A 121 -25.72 1.41 1.51
N TYR A 122 -25.41 1.93 2.69
CA TYR A 122 -25.70 1.26 3.96
C TYR A 122 -27.20 1.04 4.18
N ALA A 123 -28.01 2.06 3.87
CA ALA A 123 -29.47 1.98 4.02
C ALA A 123 -30.15 0.98 3.05
N GLN A 124 -29.52 0.70 1.91
CA GLN A 124 -30.01 -0.23 0.88
C GLN A 124 -29.43 -1.64 1.01
N SER A 125 -28.41 -1.81 1.83
CA SER A 125 -27.73 -3.09 2.03
C SER A 125 -28.40 -3.93 3.12
N GLU A 126 -28.30 -5.26 2.99
CA GLU A 126 -28.64 -6.15 4.09
C GLU A 126 -27.75 -5.89 5.32
N PRO A 127 -28.25 -6.11 6.55
CA PRO A 127 -27.45 -5.93 7.75
C PRO A 127 -26.11 -6.66 7.69
N GLY A 128 -25.01 -5.93 7.94
CA GLY A 128 -23.65 -6.49 7.95
C GLY A 128 -23.01 -6.65 6.57
N LYS A 129 -23.66 -6.22 5.47
CA LYS A 129 -23.10 -6.30 4.10
C LYS A 129 -22.40 -5.02 3.65
N ALA A 130 -22.63 -3.90 4.30
CA ALA A 130 -21.95 -2.65 4.01
C ALA A 130 -21.43 -2.02 5.30
N GLN A 131 -20.33 -1.30 5.18
CA GLN A 131 -19.76 -0.50 6.27
C GLN A 131 -20.68 0.67 6.63
N GLN A 132 -20.73 1.03 7.90
CA GLN A 132 -21.40 2.26 8.31
C GLN A 132 -20.70 3.50 7.70
N PRO A 133 -21.45 4.60 7.50
CA PRO A 133 -20.84 5.87 7.07
C PRO A 133 -19.70 6.29 8.00
N GLY A 134 -18.60 6.72 7.40
CA GLY A 134 -17.35 7.02 8.11
C GLY A 134 -16.44 5.82 8.35
N ALA A 135 -16.96 4.60 8.38
CA ALA A 135 -16.17 3.37 8.57
C ALA A 135 -15.66 2.74 7.27
N SER A 136 -16.10 3.24 6.12
CA SER A 136 -15.70 2.71 4.81
C SER A 136 -14.39 3.33 4.33
N GLU A 137 -13.43 2.50 3.92
CA GLU A 137 -12.16 2.95 3.34
C GLU A 137 -12.35 3.67 1.99
N HIS A 138 -13.46 3.45 1.29
CA HIS A 138 -13.77 4.19 0.07
C HIS A 138 -13.86 5.70 0.29
N GLN A 139 -14.22 6.17 1.50
CA GLN A 139 -14.23 7.60 1.81
C GLN A 139 -12.83 8.21 1.80
N THR A 140 -11.77 7.42 1.94
CA THR A 140 -10.38 7.92 1.85
C THR A 140 -9.95 8.25 0.42
N GLY A 141 -10.63 7.72 -0.61
CA GLY A 141 -10.15 7.75 -1.99
C GLY A 141 -8.89 6.90 -2.23
N MET A 142 -8.49 6.09 -1.24
CA MET A 142 -7.31 5.22 -1.29
C MET A 142 -7.68 3.74 -1.41
N ALA A 143 -8.95 3.41 -1.58
CA ALA A 143 -9.44 2.05 -1.80
C ALA A 143 -10.24 1.98 -3.09
N PHE A 144 -10.15 0.82 -3.76
CA PHE A 144 -10.94 0.51 -4.95
C PHE A 144 -11.34 -0.96 -4.96
N ASP A 145 -12.43 -1.23 -5.66
CA ASP A 145 -12.89 -2.59 -5.95
C ASP A 145 -12.57 -2.94 -7.39
N VAL A 146 -12.12 -4.17 -7.62
CA VAL A 146 -11.74 -4.67 -8.94
C VAL A 146 -12.27 -6.08 -9.18
N THR A 147 -12.62 -6.38 -10.43
CA THR A 147 -13.00 -7.71 -10.90
C THR A 147 -12.50 -7.93 -12.33
N VAL A 148 -12.85 -9.08 -12.90
CA VAL A 148 -12.73 -9.39 -14.32
C VAL A 148 -14.05 -9.99 -14.81
N GLU A 149 -14.28 -10.01 -16.14
CA GLU A 149 -15.39 -10.80 -16.70
C GLU A 149 -15.08 -12.30 -16.54
N THR A 150 -15.78 -12.97 -15.67
CA THR A 150 -15.61 -14.39 -15.38
C THR A 150 -16.95 -15.05 -15.05
N GLY A 151 -17.08 -16.34 -15.37
CA GLY A 151 -18.21 -17.16 -14.92
C GLY A 151 -18.04 -17.71 -13.51
N ASP A 152 -16.81 -17.72 -12.99
CA ASP A 152 -16.43 -18.11 -11.64
C ASP A 152 -16.15 -16.88 -10.77
N GLY A 153 -15.94 -17.06 -9.48
CA GLY A 153 -15.56 -15.95 -8.60
C GLY A 153 -14.22 -15.34 -9.00
N PHE A 154 -14.05 -14.03 -8.77
CA PHE A 154 -12.83 -13.29 -9.08
C PHE A 154 -11.58 -13.95 -8.46
N GLU A 155 -11.71 -14.46 -7.25
CA GLU A 155 -10.67 -15.16 -6.49
C GLU A 155 -10.15 -16.46 -7.16
N ASN A 156 -10.89 -16.98 -8.14
CA ASN A 156 -10.51 -18.19 -8.89
C ASN A 156 -9.79 -17.89 -10.21
N THR A 157 -9.46 -16.60 -10.46
CA THR A 157 -8.87 -16.15 -11.72
C THR A 157 -7.34 -16.03 -11.64
N PRO A 158 -6.62 -16.19 -12.77
CA PRO A 158 -5.19 -15.88 -12.85
C PRO A 158 -4.88 -14.41 -12.49
N GLN A 159 -5.78 -13.48 -12.84
CA GLN A 159 -5.66 -12.07 -12.55
C GLN A 159 -5.65 -11.79 -11.04
N TYR A 160 -6.54 -12.44 -10.28
CA TYR A 160 -6.52 -12.36 -8.82
C TYR A 160 -5.21 -12.93 -8.25
N SER A 161 -4.77 -14.08 -8.74
CA SER A 161 -3.50 -14.70 -8.31
C SER A 161 -2.31 -13.78 -8.56
N TRP A 162 -2.30 -13.07 -9.67
CA TRP A 162 -1.28 -12.08 -9.99
C TRP A 162 -1.32 -10.90 -9.02
N LEU A 163 -2.49 -10.34 -8.73
CA LEU A 163 -2.63 -9.27 -7.74
C LEU A 163 -2.17 -9.70 -6.35
N MET A 164 -2.52 -10.91 -5.91
CA MET A 164 -2.04 -11.45 -4.63
C MET A 164 -0.52 -11.55 -4.54
N ALA A 165 0.14 -11.83 -5.66
CA ALA A 165 1.60 -11.93 -5.72
C ALA A 165 2.30 -10.56 -5.83
N HIS A 166 1.70 -9.57 -6.51
CA HIS A 166 2.40 -8.37 -6.96
C HIS A 166 1.82 -7.04 -6.47
N ALA A 167 0.58 -6.98 -5.97
CA ALA A 167 -0.04 -5.70 -5.60
C ALA A 167 0.78 -4.91 -4.55
N HIS A 168 1.47 -5.61 -3.65
CA HIS A 168 2.33 -5.00 -2.63
C HIS A 168 3.50 -4.21 -3.21
N GLU A 169 4.02 -4.59 -4.39
CA GLU A 169 5.12 -3.91 -5.10
C GLU A 169 4.69 -2.50 -5.57
N TYR A 170 3.39 -2.28 -5.68
CA TYR A 170 2.77 -1.00 -6.07
C TYR A 170 2.10 -0.27 -4.91
N GLY A 171 2.24 -0.80 -3.69
CA GLY A 171 1.74 -0.18 -2.47
C GLY A 171 0.32 -0.58 -2.09
N PHE A 172 -0.24 -1.64 -2.68
CA PHE A 172 -1.58 -2.12 -2.39
C PHE A 172 -1.57 -3.39 -1.53
N ILE A 173 -2.57 -3.50 -0.68
CA ILE A 173 -2.91 -4.71 0.06
C ILE A 173 -4.30 -5.19 -0.33
N GLN A 174 -4.51 -6.50 -0.41
CA GLN A 174 -5.85 -7.08 -0.32
C GLN A 174 -6.31 -6.94 1.12
N ARG A 175 -7.30 -6.07 1.33
CA ARG A 175 -7.60 -5.50 2.64
C ARG A 175 -8.28 -6.46 3.61
N TYR A 176 -9.16 -7.32 3.11
CA TYR A 176 -10.02 -8.19 3.90
C TYR A 176 -9.84 -9.66 3.52
N PRO A 177 -8.71 -10.29 3.92
CA PRO A 177 -8.45 -11.70 3.61
C PRO A 177 -9.34 -12.64 4.44
N ALA A 178 -9.65 -13.82 3.90
CA ALA A 178 -10.62 -14.76 4.45
C ALA A 178 -10.35 -15.20 5.91
N ASN A 179 -9.06 -15.27 6.30
CA ASN A 179 -8.64 -15.75 7.61
C ASN A 179 -8.43 -14.64 8.67
N LYS A 180 -8.88 -13.42 8.40
CA LYS A 180 -8.66 -12.25 9.25
C LYS A 180 -9.94 -11.48 9.60
N ALA A 181 -11.11 -12.05 9.32
CA ALA A 181 -12.40 -11.39 9.59
C ALA A 181 -12.59 -11.02 11.07
N ASP A 182 -12.06 -11.83 11.99
CA ASP A 182 -12.13 -11.56 13.43
C ASP A 182 -11.30 -10.32 13.84
N ILE A 183 -10.31 -9.93 13.04
CA ILE A 183 -9.45 -8.77 13.31
C ILE A 183 -9.96 -7.53 12.56
N THR A 184 -10.31 -7.69 11.29
CA THR A 184 -10.75 -6.59 10.44
C THR A 184 -12.21 -6.19 10.66
N GLY A 185 -13.02 -7.10 11.24
CA GLY A 185 -14.46 -6.94 11.37
C GLY A 185 -15.25 -7.11 10.07
N ILE A 186 -14.58 -7.46 8.96
CA ILE A 186 -15.16 -7.53 7.62
C ILE A 186 -14.96 -8.94 7.07
N SER A 187 -16.02 -9.46 6.43
CA SER A 187 -15.96 -10.71 5.68
C SER A 187 -14.94 -10.64 4.54
N TYR A 188 -14.56 -11.81 4.03
CA TYR A 188 -13.67 -11.90 2.89
C TYR A 188 -14.15 -11.11 1.67
N GLU A 189 -13.28 -10.20 1.20
CA GLU A 189 -13.51 -9.38 0.00
C GLU A 189 -12.33 -9.47 -0.95
N PRO A 190 -12.29 -10.45 -1.88
CA PRO A 190 -11.18 -10.63 -2.81
C PRO A 190 -11.00 -9.44 -3.77
N TRP A 191 -12.05 -8.64 -3.97
CA TRP A 191 -12.07 -7.49 -4.86
C TRP A 191 -11.52 -6.21 -4.25
N HIS A 192 -11.46 -6.08 -2.91
CA HIS A 192 -11.16 -4.81 -2.22
C HIS A 192 -9.66 -4.63 -1.96
N TYR A 193 -9.07 -3.62 -2.59
CA TYR A 193 -7.66 -3.27 -2.47
C TYR A 193 -7.49 -1.87 -1.86
N ARG A 194 -6.56 -1.77 -0.90
CA ARG A 194 -6.23 -0.53 -0.22
C ARG A 194 -4.79 -0.12 -0.49
N TYR A 195 -4.60 1.15 -0.88
CA TYR A 195 -3.27 1.77 -0.99
C TYR A 195 -2.75 2.17 0.40
N VAL A 196 -1.55 1.71 0.75
CA VAL A 196 -0.85 2.00 2.01
C VAL A 196 0.61 2.40 1.77
N GLY A 197 1.03 2.50 0.49
CA GLY A 197 2.42 2.72 0.09
C GLY A 197 3.25 1.44 0.05
N VAL A 198 4.30 1.45 -0.78
CA VAL A 198 5.09 0.26 -1.14
C VAL A 198 5.73 -0.40 0.09
N ASP A 199 6.36 0.38 0.96
CA ASP A 199 7.08 -0.17 2.11
C ASP A 199 6.15 -0.89 3.10
N ALA A 200 4.99 -0.29 3.40
CA ALA A 200 4.01 -0.90 4.29
C ALA A 200 3.37 -2.14 3.65
N ALA A 201 2.92 -2.02 2.40
CA ALA A 201 2.33 -3.13 1.66
C ALA A 201 3.28 -4.33 1.57
N THR A 202 4.56 -4.09 1.25
CA THR A 202 5.59 -5.13 1.18
C THR A 202 5.80 -5.82 2.53
N ARG A 203 5.89 -5.04 3.62
CA ARG A 203 6.02 -5.62 4.98
C ARG A 203 4.80 -6.43 5.38
N MET A 204 3.60 -5.92 5.12
CA MET A 204 2.35 -6.62 5.40
C MET A 204 2.25 -7.92 4.59
N HIS A 205 2.64 -7.89 3.31
CA HIS A 205 2.71 -9.08 2.46
C HIS A 205 3.68 -10.14 3.04
N GLN A 206 4.88 -9.73 3.46
CA GLN A 206 5.91 -10.63 4.03
C GLN A 206 5.51 -11.24 5.38
N THR A 207 4.76 -10.49 6.19
CA THR A 207 4.38 -10.90 7.56
C THR A 207 2.99 -11.52 7.65
N GLY A 208 2.16 -11.38 6.60
CA GLY A 208 0.75 -11.80 6.60
C GLY A 208 -0.14 -10.97 7.54
N GLN A 209 0.32 -9.78 7.94
CA GLN A 209 -0.44 -8.86 8.79
C GLN A 209 -1.50 -8.10 7.99
N VAL A 210 -2.66 -7.87 8.59
CA VAL A 210 -3.63 -6.88 8.13
C VAL A 210 -3.32 -5.50 8.71
N LEU A 211 -4.00 -4.47 8.23
CA LEU A 211 -3.69 -3.08 8.59
C LEU A 211 -3.82 -2.81 10.09
N GLU A 212 -4.81 -3.41 10.76
CA GLU A 212 -5.00 -3.33 12.21
C GLU A 212 -3.77 -3.88 12.97
N GLU A 213 -3.28 -5.05 12.58
CA GLU A 213 -2.10 -5.67 13.20
C GLU A 213 -0.83 -4.86 12.93
N PHE A 214 -0.70 -4.36 11.70
CA PHE A 214 0.48 -3.58 11.30
C PHE A 214 0.59 -2.25 12.04
N LEU A 215 -0.52 -1.55 12.27
CA LEU A 215 -0.56 -0.28 13.00
C LEU A 215 -0.61 -0.46 14.51
N GLY A 216 -1.30 -1.50 15.00
CA GLY A 216 -1.43 -1.82 16.43
C GLY A 216 -0.28 -2.60 17.02
N GLY A 217 0.60 -3.18 16.22
CA GLY A 217 1.71 -4.06 16.63
C GLY A 217 2.91 -3.35 17.25
N ASN A 218 2.69 -2.32 18.06
CA ASN A 218 3.68 -1.71 18.95
C ASN A 218 3.30 -2.02 20.42
N GLY A 219 3.30 -3.29 20.77
CA GLY A 219 3.39 -3.73 22.14
C GLY A 219 4.83 -4.11 22.47
#